data_9ccb108bb9d4f317fbe2d872e51fa671
#
_entry.id   9ccb108bb9d4f317fbe2d872e51fa671
#
_cell.length_a   1.000
_cell.length_b   1.000
_cell.length_c   1.000
_cell.angle_alpha   90.00
_cell.angle_beta   90.00
_cell.angle_gamma   90.00
#
_symmetry.space_group_name_H-M   'P 1'
#
loop_
_entity.id
_entity.type
_entity.pdbx_description
1 polymer ?
#
loop_
_entity_poly.entity_id
_entity_poly.type
_entity_poly.pdbx_seq_one_letter_code
_entity_poly.pdbx_strand_id
1 'polypeptide(L)'
;RFWLENMVWHHRYTVEEIQAATGLSPGAIDATLKRFDIRPDNRPRRAKDAPLLVLPYPGGRHPRIGFLDGAIDPQRESKVSVFTPWDDSSYVVVDVPEAIWSNLGLIFLAHTHVPTVWTKHKLVLQQLEWQRHPGGVLELERRLPNGIRFGARVVPRPAEVRMELWLTNGTKQTLTDLRVQNCVLLKGARGFTRQHNDNKVLLAQYAAVRSEKLPGLADAHNRWIITAWDPPHRSWGNEKCPCLHSDP
;
A
#
# COMPACT_ATOMS: atom_id res chain seq x y z
N ARG A 1 -19.46 8.62 -1.46
CA ARG A 1 -20.01 7.30 -1.68
C ARG A 1 -18.90 6.25 -1.81
N PHE A 2 -18.07 6.29 -2.85
CA PHE A 2 -17.01 5.31 -3.11
C PHE A 2 -16.18 4.94 -1.86
N TRP A 3 -15.72 5.91 -1.08
CA TRP A 3 -14.92 5.65 0.10
C TRP A 3 -15.70 4.91 1.18
N LEU A 4 -16.99 5.18 1.37
CA LEU A 4 -17.82 4.43 2.32
C LEU A 4 -18.07 2.99 1.84
N GLU A 5 -18.34 2.79 0.55
CA GLU A 5 -18.44 1.45 -0.04
C GLU A 5 -17.14 0.67 0.17
N ASN A 6 -16.01 1.30 -0.10
CA ASN A 6 -14.68 0.73 0.10
C ASN A 6 -14.44 0.33 1.57
N MET A 7 -14.72 1.23 2.51
CA MET A 7 -14.54 1.00 3.95
C MET A 7 -15.48 -0.08 4.48
N VAL A 8 -16.78 0.01 4.18
CA VAL A 8 -17.80 -0.88 4.76
C VAL A 8 -17.78 -2.26 4.09
N TRP A 9 -17.83 -2.30 2.75
CA TRP A 9 -17.98 -3.57 2.03
C TRP A 9 -16.70 -4.41 1.97
N HIS A 10 -15.57 -3.75 1.87
CA HIS A 10 -14.31 -4.43 1.60
C HIS A 10 -13.37 -4.44 2.81
N HIS A 11 -13.12 -3.29 3.40
CA HIS A 11 -12.22 -3.20 4.55
C HIS A 11 -12.91 -3.51 5.88
N ARG A 12 -14.24 -3.55 5.91
CA ARG A 12 -15.08 -3.84 7.10
C ARG A 12 -14.72 -2.93 8.28
N TYR A 13 -14.65 -1.65 8.01
CA TYR A 13 -14.39 -0.64 9.03
C TYR A 13 -15.59 -0.47 9.95
N THR A 14 -15.31 -0.28 11.23
CA THR A 14 -16.31 0.20 12.20
C THR A 14 -16.59 1.69 11.97
N VAL A 15 -17.61 2.21 12.62
CA VAL A 15 -17.94 3.65 12.55
C VAL A 15 -16.79 4.50 13.08
N GLU A 16 -16.12 4.05 14.15
CA GLU A 16 -14.97 4.73 14.74
C GLU A 16 -13.78 4.74 13.77
N GLU A 17 -13.55 3.65 13.05
CA GLU A 17 -12.50 3.57 12.03
C GLU A 17 -12.81 4.48 10.83
N ILE A 18 -14.07 4.54 10.38
CA ILE A 18 -14.50 5.45 9.33
C ILE A 18 -14.33 6.91 9.79
N GLN A 19 -14.69 7.21 11.03
CA GLN A 19 -14.49 8.54 11.61
C GLN A 19 -13.01 8.91 11.63
N ALA A 20 -12.14 8.01 12.10
CA ALA A 20 -10.70 8.25 12.13
C ALA A 20 -10.11 8.47 10.73
N ALA A 21 -10.60 7.75 9.72
CA ALA A 21 -10.13 7.87 8.35
C ALA A 21 -10.65 9.10 7.59
N THR A 22 -11.83 9.61 7.98
CA THR A 22 -12.52 10.66 7.20
C THR A 22 -12.69 11.98 7.94
N GLY A 23 -12.62 11.98 9.27
CA GLY A 23 -12.97 13.13 10.10
C GLY A 23 -14.48 13.40 10.19
N LEU A 24 -15.33 12.58 9.60
CA LEU A 24 -16.79 12.75 9.66
C LEU A 24 -17.33 12.39 11.05
N SER A 25 -18.38 13.07 11.49
CA SER A 25 -19.08 12.69 12.70
C SER A 25 -19.85 11.37 12.51
N PRO A 26 -20.08 10.58 13.60
CA PRO A 26 -20.86 9.35 13.53
C PRO A 26 -22.27 9.56 12.89
N GLY A 27 -22.95 10.65 13.22
CA GLY A 27 -24.24 10.99 12.64
C GLY A 27 -24.17 11.26 11.13
N ALA A 28 -23.13 11.93 10.64
CA ALA A 28 -22.93 12.17 9.23
C ALA A 28 -22.59 10.86 8.48
N ILE A 29 -21.84 9.96 9.12
CA ILE A 29 -21.54 8.62 8.58
C ILE A 29 -22.85 7.84 8.45
N ASP A 30 -23.63 7.72 9.53
CA ASP A 30 -24.90 6.98 9.56
C ASP A 30 -25.90 7.51 8.49
N ALA A 31 -26.11 8.82 8.44
CA ALA A 31 -26.97 9.45 7.45
C ALA A 31 -26.52 9.15 6.02
N THR A 32 -25.21 9.16 5.77
CA THR A 32 -24.66 8.90 4.43
C THR A 32 -24.78 7.42 4.05
N LEU A 33 -24.52 6.50 4.99
CA LEU A 33 -24.70 5.06 4.80
C LEU A 33 -26.17 4.74 4.45
N LYS A 34 -27.12 5.31 5.19
CA LYS A 34 -28.56 5.17 4.92
C LYS A 34 -28.94 5.75 3.55
N ARG A 35 -28.46 6.94 3.23
CA ARG A 35 -28.76 7.61 1.95
C ARG A 35 -28.34 6.76 0.73
N PHE A 36 -27.22 6.05 0.82
CA PHE A 36 -26.70 5.26 -0.29
C PHE A 36 -26.98 3.76 -0.14
N ASP A 37 -27.74 3.36 0.86
CA ASP A 37 -28.03 1.97 1.19
C ASP A 37 -26.75 1.10 1.28
N ILE A 38 -25.73 1.60 2.01
CA ILE A 38 -24.47 0.88 2.21
C ILE A 38 -24.53 0.14 3.54
N ARG A 39 -24.53 -1.18 3.48
CA ARG A 39 -24.54 -2.06 4.66
C ARG A 39 -23.52 -3.18 4.50
N PRO A 40 -23.02 -3.75 5.61
CA PRO A 40 -22.04 -4.85 5.54
C PRO A 40 -22.53 -6.09 4.78
N ASP A 41 -23.85 -6.30 4.75
CA ASP A 41 -24.51 -7.47 4.18
C ASP A 41 -24.93 -7.34 2.71
N ASN A 42 -24.91 -6.10 2.15
CA ASN A 42 -25.37 -5.84 0.78
C ASN A 42 -24.23 -5.58 -0.22
N ARG A 43 -23.01 -6.05 0.09
CA ARG A 43 -21.88 -5.94 -0.82
C ARG A 43 -22.18 -6.61 -2.16
N PRO A 44 -21.96 -5.94 -3.31
CA PRO A 44 -22.09 -6.54 -4.62
C PRO A 44 -21.21 -7.79 -4.78
N ARG A 45 -21.79 -8.84 -5.32
CA ARG A 45 -21.03 -10.07 -5.64
C ARG A 45 -20.11 -9.82 -6.82
N ARG A 46 -18.89 -10.31 -6.71
CA ARG A 46 -17.93 -10.30 -7.82
C ARG A 46 -18.07 -11.58 -8.64
N ALA A 47 -17.79 -11.49 -9.95
CA ALA A 47 -17.70 -12.65 -10.80
C ALA A 47 -16.60 -13.60 -10.28
N LYS A 48 -16.81 -14.90 -10.48
CA LYS A 48 -15.88 -15.94 -9.97
C LYS A 48 -14.50 -15.86 -10.61
N ASP A 49 -14.45 -15.41 -11.86
CA ASP A 49 -13.25 -15.22 -12.70
C ASP A 49 -12.72 -13.79 -12.69
N ALA A 50 -13.30 -12.92 -11.85
CA ALA A 50 -12.82 -11.54 -11.74
C ALA A 50 -11.37 -11.50 -11.29
N PRO A 51 -10.56 -10.53 -11.79
CA PRO A 51 -9.22 -10.29 -11.30
C PRO A 51 -9.17 -10.09 -9.79
N LEU A 52 -8.00 -10.18 -9.17
CA LEU A 52 -7.84 -9.84 -7.76
C LEU A 52 -8.46 -8.46 -7.46
N LEU A 53 -9.13 -8.33 -6.33
CA LEU A 53 -9.66 -7.04 -5.92
C LEU A 53 -8.51 -6.15 -5.45
N VAL A 54 -8.35 -5.00 -6.09
CA VAL A 54 -7.43 -3.95 -5.67
C VAL A 54 -8.20 -2.66 -5.49
N LEU A 55 -8.03 -2.04 -4.34
CA LEU A 55 -8.69 -0.77 -4.01
C LEU A 55 -7.68 0.20 -3.41
N PRO A 56 -7.84 1.52 -3.62
CA PRO A 56 -7.11 2.49 -2.83
C PRO A 56 -7.32 2.22 -1.33
N TYR A 57 -6.25 2.25 -0.53
CA TYR A 57 -6.38 2.09 0.91
C TYR A 57 -7.07 3.32 1.53
N PRO A 58 -8.14 3.15 2.29
CA PRO A 58 -8.98 4.29 2.70
C PRO A 58 -8.42 5.11 3.87
N GLY A 59 -7.51 4.55 4.67
CA GLY A 59 -6.94 5.24 5.80
C GLY A 59 -5.44 5.46 5.62
N GLY A 60 -4.97 6.71 5.68
CA GLY A 60 -3.55 7.02 5.61
C GLY A 60 -2.80 6.44 6.80
N ARG A 61 -3.21 6.82 8.00
CA ARG A 61 -2.72 6.33 9.28
C ARG A 61 -3.83 5.58 9.99
N HIS A 62 -3.72 4.28 10.06
CA HIS A 62 -4.74 3.46 10.69
C HIS A 62 -4.11 2.33 11.53
N PRO A 63 -4.66 2.02 12.72
CA PRO A 63 -4.14 0.95 13.60
C PRO A 63 -4.02 -0.42 12.90
N ARG A 64 -4.89 -0.68 11.91
CA ARG A 64 -4.90 -1.95 11.18
C ARG A 64 -3.63 -2.25 10.40
N ILE A 65 -2.90 -1.23 9.95
CA ILE A 65 -1.68 -1.41 9.18
C ILE A 65 -0.40 -1.19 9.98
N GLY A 66 -0.52 -0.86 11.28
CA GLY A 66 0.61 -0.80 12.18
C GLY A 66 1.56 0.37 11.96
N PHE A 67 1.07 1.53 11.51
CA PHE A 67 1.92 2.72 11.44
C PHE A 67 2.44 3.14 12.81
N LEU A 68 3.68 3.59 12.82
CA LEU A 68 4.31 4.15 14.01
C LEU A 68 3.55 5.39 14.49
N ASP A 69 3.45 5.55 15.80
CA ASP A 69 2.97 6.77 16.40
C ASP A 69 3.93 7.92 16.06
N GLY A 70 3.37 9.10 15.82
CA GLY A 70 4.15 10.29 15.49
C GLY A 70 4.44 10.48 13.98
N ALA A 71 3.91 9.65 13.07
CA ALA A 71 3.97 9.92 11.64
C ALA A 71 3.37 11.30 11.32
N ILE A 72 4.11 12.13 10.58
CA ILE A 72 3.70 13.45 10.16
C ILE A 72 3.09 13.32 8.76
N ASP A 73 1.97 14.03 8.51
CA ASP A 73 1.28 14.09 7.21
C ASP A 73 1.10 12.71 6.54
N PRO A 74 0.40 11.76 7.18
CA PRO A 74 0.20 10.43 6.61
C PRO A 74 -0.60 10.53 5.32
N GLN A 75 -0.03 10.02 4.23
CA GLN A 75 -0.63 10.09 2.91
C GLN A 75 -1.23 8.75 2.53
N ARG A 76 -2.44 8.79 1.93
CA ARG A 76 -3.13 7.59 1.39
C ARG A 76 -2.72 7.28 -0.03
N GLU A 77 -2.18 8.27 -0.71
CA GLU A 77 -2.07 8.30 -2.15
C GLU A 77 -1.26 7.18 -2.76
N SER A 78 -0.23 6.69 -2.16
CA SER A 78 0.54 5.58 -2.74
C SER A 78 0.10 4.20 -2.23
N LYS A 79 -0.93 4.15 -1.38
CA LYS A 79 -1.37 2.91 -0.73
C LYS A 79 -2.52 2.26 -1.47
N VAL A 80 -2.35 0.99 -1.78
CA VAL A 80 -3.40 0.13 -2.32
C VAL A 80 -3.59 -1.09 -1.43
N SER A 81 -4.84 -1.54 -1.32
CA SER A 81 -5.18 -2.81 -0.69
C SER A 81 -5.34 -3.87 -1.76
N VAL A 82 -4.60 -4.95 -1.65
CA VAL A 82 -4.74 -6.16 -2.47
C VAL A 82 -5.45 -7.21 -1.64
N PHE A 83 -6.67 -7.54 -1.99
CA PHE A 83 -7.47 -8.53 -1.28
C PHE A 83 -7.07 -9.94 -1.68
N THR A 84 -6.91 -10.81 -0.69
CA THR A 84 -6.47 -12.18 -0.93
C THR A 84 -7.59 -13.01 -1.56
N PRO A 85 -7.28 -13.94 -2.49
CA PRO A 85 -8.32 -14.70 -3.19
C PRO A 85 -9.01 -15.76 -2.32
N TRP A 86 -8.45 -16.10 -1.17
CA TRP A 86 -8.97 -17.13 -0.26
C TRP A 86 -9.84 -16.58 0.88
N ASP A 87 -9.82 -15.26 1.11
CA ASP A 87 -10.63 -14.62 2.14
C ASP A 87 -10.90 -13.16 1.73
N ASP A 88 -12.14 -12.85 1.47
CA ASP A 88 -12.59 -11.55 1.00
C ASP A 88 -12.56 -10.42 2.04
N SER A 89 -12.19 -10.75 3.28
CA SER A 89 -11.92 -9.80 4.37
C SER A 89 -10.43 -9.65 4.67
N SER A 90 -9.59 -10.40 3.96
CA SER A 90 -8.15 -10.44 4.14
C SER A 90 -7.47 -9.68 3.01
N TYR A 91 -6.58 -8.76 3.35
CA TYR A 91 -5.87 -7.95 2.37
C TYR A 91 -4.47 -7.58 2.86
N VAL A 92 -3.59 -7.31 1.94
CA VAL A 92 -2.31 -6.65 2.20
C VAL A 92 -2.38 -5.21 1.73
N VAL A 93 -1.70 -4.30 2.43
CA VAL A 93 -1.55 -2.92 1.97
C VAL A 93 -0.16 -2.78 1.37
N VAL A 94 -0.09 -2.23 0.17
CA VAL A 94 1.17 -2.01 -0.53
C VAL A 94 1.33 -0.52 -0.79
N ASP A 95 2.49 0.04 -0.41
CA ASP A 95 2.90 1.37 -0.83
C ASP A 95 3.66 1.27 -2.16
N VAL A 96 3.18 1.99 -3.17
CA VAL A 96 3.71 1.96 -4.54
C VAL A 96 3.89 3.40 -5.08
N PRO A 97 5.03 4.05 -4.79
CA PRO A 97 6.11 3.68 -3.88
C PRO A 97 5.86 4.11 -2.43
N GLU A 98 6.60 3.55 -1.48
CA GLU A 98 6.70 4.08 -0.12
C GLU A 98 7.65 5.28 -0.07
N ALA A 99 8.82 5.14 -0.66
CA ALA A 99 9.85 6.17 -0.64
C ALA A 99 10.68 6.21 -1.92
N ILE A 100 11.18 7.39 -2.25
CA ILE A 100 12.10 7.63 -3.36
C ILE A 100 13.27 8.49 -2.87
N TRP A 101 14.49 8.04 -3.15
CA TRP A 101 15.73 8.78 -2.90
C TRP A 101 16.48 9.06 -4.18
N SER A 102 17.30 10.10 -4.13
CA SER A 102 18.30 10.44 -5.14
C SER A 102 19.49 11.12 -4.47
N ASN A 103 20.46 11.57 -5.26
CA ASN A 103 21.53 12.46 -4.78
C ASN A 103 21.00 13.76 -4.14
N LEU A 104 19.74 14.13 -4.35
CA LEU A 104 19.08 15.27 -3.69
C LEU A 104 18.60 14.93 -2.27
N GLY A 105 18.62 13.66 -1.87
CA GLY A 105 18.10 13.15 -0.61
C GLY A 105 16.77 12.41 -0.76
N LEU A 106 15.99 12.32 0.32
CA LEU A 106 14.67 11.71 0.33
C LEU A 106 13.65 12.63 -0.34
N ILE A 107 13.30 12.35 -1.60
CA ILE A 107 12.42 13.21 -2.41
C ILE A 107 10.93 12.85 -2.31
N PHE A 108 10.59 11.67 -1.83
CA PHE A 108 9.21 11.28 -1.53
C PHE A 108 9.17 10.27 -0.40
N LEU A 109 8.14 10.36 0.43
CA LEU A 109 7.82 9.39 1.47
C LEU A 109 6.29 9.37 1.68
N ALA A 110 5.69 8.20 1.57
CA ALA A 110 4.24 8.00 1.62
C ALA A 110 3.64 8.23 3.01
N HIS A 111 4.43 8.07 4.06
CA HIS A 111 4.06 8.39 5.44
C HIS A 111 5.28 8.99 6.14
N THR A 112 5.16 10.23 6.52
CA THR A 112 6.33 11.01 6.97
C THR A 112 6.60 10.78 8.44
N HIS A 113 7.60 9.97 8.77
CA HIS A 113 8.20 9.88 10.10
C HIS A 113 9.64 10.40 10.11
N VAL A 114 10.21 10.66 8.96
CA VAL A 114 11.47 11.38 8.76
C VAL A 114 11.29 12.51 7.76
N PRO A 115 12.03 13.61 7.89
CA PRO A 115 11.86 14.76 7.00
C PRO A 115 12.35 14.45 5.59
N THR A 116 11.52 14.74 4.60
CA THR A 116 11.90 14.79 3.19
C THR A 116 12.62 16.09 2.87
N VAL A 117 13.17 16.22 1.65
CA VAL A 117 13.75 17.49 1.19
C VAL A 117 12.73 18.63 1.22
N TRP A 118 11.43 18.33 1.01
CA TRP A 118 10.36 19.33 1.00
C TRP A 118 10.01 19.82 2.39
N THR A 119 9.87 18.91 3.35
CA THR A 119 9.56 19.29 4.75
C THR A 119 10.68 20.12 5.37
N LYS A 120 11.95 19.86 4.99
CA LYS A 120 13.07 20.71 5.40
C LYS A 120 12.92 22.15 4.89
N HIS A 121 12.27 22.33 3.75
CA HIS A 121 11.94 23.65 3.17
C HIS A 121 10.54 24.15 3.55
N LYS A 122 9.86 23.49 4.52
CA LYS A 122 8.49 23.80 4.94
C LYS A 122 7.45 23.72 3.81
N LEU A 123 7.71 22.87 2.82
CA LEU A 123 6.79 22.60 1.73
C LEU A 123 6.00 21.33 2.06
N VAL A 124 4.68 21.43 2.04
CA VAL A 124 3.77 20.29 2.21
C VAL A 124 3.27 19.84 0.84
N LEU A 125 3.45 18.57 0.54
CA LEU A 125 2.90 17.97 -0.68
C LEU A 125 1.41 17.73 -0.47
N GLN A 126 0.58 18.24 -1.38
CA GLN A 126 -0.86 17.98 -1.34
C GLN A 126 -1.13 16.49 -1.54
N GLN A 127 -2.10 15.96 -0.81
CA GLN A 127 -2.56 14.59 -1.01
C GLN A 127 -3.18 14.42 -2.39
N LEU A 128 -2.90 13.27 -3.02
CA LEU A 128 -3.50 12.87 -4.28
C LEU A 128 -4.40 11.65 -4.07
N GLU A 129 -5.28 11.42 -5.02
CA GLU A 129 -6.14 10.24 -5.05
C GLU A 129 -5.78 9.39 -6.28
N TRP A 130 -5.88 8.09 -6.14
CA TRP A 130 -5.74 7.17 -7.25
C TRP A 130 -6.81 7.43 -8.31
N GLN A 131 -6.39 7.60 -9.55
CA GLN A 131 -7.28 7.55 -10.70
C GLN A 131 -7.72 6.11 -10.90
N ARG A 132 -9.02 5.90 -11.03
CA ARG A 132 -9.63 4.58 -11.17
C ARG A 132 -10.05 4.36 -12.60
N HIS A 133 -9.53 3.32 -13.23
CA HIS A 133 -9.83 2.96 -14.61
C HIS A 133 -10.65 1.66 -14.69
N PRO A 134 -11.26 1.35 -15.84
CA PRO A 134 -11.93 0.08 -16.06
C PRO A 134 -11.04 -1.13 -15.74
N GLY A 135 -11.65 -2.24 -15.33
CA GLY A 135 -10.91 -3.45 -14.93
C GLY A 135 -10.22 -3.36 -13.57
N GLY A 136 -10.50 -2.32 -12.78
CA GLY A 136 -9.90 -2.13 -11.44
C GLY A 136 -8.49 -1.60 -11.47
N VAL A 137 -8.02 -1.12 -12.63
CA VAL A 137 -6.70 -0.48 -12.77
C VAL A 137 -6.67 0.83 -12.01
N LEU A 138 -5.59 1.04 -11.25
CA LEU A 138 -5.33 2.28 -10.53
C LEU A 138 -4.10 2.95 -11.09
N GLU A 139 -4.11 4.28 -11.20
CA GLU A 139 -2.99 5.06 -11.68
C GLU A 139 -2.81 6.31 -10.82
N LEU A 140 -1.56 6.67 -10.58
CA LEU A 140 -1.17 7.84 -9.84
C LEU A 140 0.01 8.51 -10.53
N GLU A 141 -0.04 9.82 -10.70
CA GLU A 141 1.12 10.62 -11.08
C GLU A 141 1.26 11.81 -10.14
N ARG A 142 2.47 12.04 -9.67
CA ARG A 142 2.85 13.18 -8.83
C ARG A 142 3.95 14.00 -9.50
N ARG A 143 3.75 15.30 -9.51
CA ARG A 143 4.81 16.28 -9.82
C ARG A 143 5.34 16.87 -8.52
N LEU A 144 6.65 16.78 -8.34
CA LEU A 144 7.35 17.38 -7.22
C LEU A 144 7.67 18.87 -7.48
N PRO A 145 7.90 19.68 -6.43
CA PRO A 145 8.15 21.13 -6.57
C PRO A 145 9.32 21.50 -7.49
N ASN A 146 10.32 20.63 -7.61
CA ASN A 146 11.48 20.85 -8.48
C ASN A 146 11.28 20.37 -9.93
N GLY A 147 10.09 19.87 -10.28
CA GLY A 147 9.76 19.40 -11.61
C GLY A 147 9.93 17.89 -11.85
N ILE A 148 10.56 17.16 -10.94
CA ILE A 148 10.57 15.69 -11.01
C ILE A 148 9.12 15.19 -11.02
N ARG A 149 8.82 14.20 -11.85
CA ARG A 149 7.55 13.49 -11.86
C ARG A 149 7.80 12.01 -11.61
N PHE A 150 6.94 11.40 -10.87
CA PHE A 150 6.89 9.95 -10.74
C PHE A 150 5.45 9.48 -10.71
N GLY A 151 5.24 8.23 -11.03
CA GLY A 151 3.91 7.65 -10.95
C GLY A 151 3.95 6.14 -10.78
N ALA A 152 2.77 5.61 -10.53
CA ALA A 152 2.54 4.19 -10.36
C ALA A 152 1.28 3.78 -11.10
N ARG A 153 1.29 2.57 -11.65
CA ARG A 153 0.13 1.92 -12.23
C ARG A 153 -0.01 0.54 -11.64
N VAL A 154 -1.20 0.22 -11.18
CA VAL A 154 -1.52 -1.04 -10.53
C VAL A 154 -2.59 -1.75 -11.35
N VAL A 155 -2.25 -2.93 -11.87
CA VAL A 155 -3.09 -3.70 -12.78
C VAL A 155 -3.42 -5.06 -12.16
N PRO A 156 -4.65 -5.25 -11.66
CA PRO A 156 -5.06 -6.54 -11.11
C PRO A 156 -5.25 -7.58 -12.23
N ARG A 157 -4.83 -8.81 -11.94
CA ARG A 157 -5.03 -10.00 -12.78
C ARG A 157 -5.64 -11.12 -11.93
N PRO A 158 -6.01 -12.27 -12.50
CA PRO A 158 -6.64 -13.35 -11.74
C PRO A 158 -5.83 -13.88 -10.56
N ALA A 159 -4.50 -13.95 -10.69
CA ALA A 159 -3.62 -14.54 -9.67
C ALA A 159 -2.48 -13.61 -9.21
N GLU A 160 -2.35 -12.43 -9.80
CA GLU A 160 -1.29 -11.49 -9.50
C GLU A 160 -1.78 -10.04 -9.61
N VAL A 161 -1.03 -9.13 -9.03
CA VAL A 161 -1.17 -7.69 -9.27
C VAL A 161 0.13 -7.18 -9.83
N ARG A 162 0.09 -6.68 -11.07
CA ARG A 162 1.24 -6.03 -11.69
C ARG A 162 1.30 -4.58 -11.26
N MET A 163 2.45 -4.16 -10.78
CA MET A 163 2.71 -2.78 -10.35
C MET A 163 3.85 -2.22 -11.19
N GLU A 164 3.62 -1.09 -11.82
CA GLU A 164 4.59 -0.37 -12.64
C GLU A 164 4.91 0.96 -11.96
N LEU A 165 6.19 1.30 -11.94
CA LEU A 165 6.69 2.56 -11.40
C LEU A 165 7.53 3.26 -12.47
N TRP A 166 7.39 4.58 -12.56
CA TRP A 166 8.24 5.41 -13.43
C TRP A 166 8.65 6.71 -12.73
N LEU A 167 9.76 7.25 -13.17
CA LEU A 167 10.25 8.55 -12.76
C LEU A 167 10.78 9.30 -13.97
N THR A 168 10.39 10.57 -14.07
CA THR A 168 10.91 11.51 -15.08
C THR A 168 11.68 12.61 -14.37
N ASN A 169 12.94 12.78 -14.75
CA ASN A 169 13.75 13.89 -14.28
C ASN A 169 13.35 15.20 -15.00
N GLY A 170 12.62 16.04 -14.32
CA GLY A 170 12.24 17.37 -14.81
C GLY A 170 13.20 18.49 -14.38
N THR A 171 14.36 18.15 -13.81
CA THR A 171 15.37 19.10 -13.38
C THR A 171 16.49 19.27 -14.43
N LYS A 172 17.33 20.29 -14.27
CA LYS A 172 18.53 20.46 -15.08
C LYS A 172 19.73 19.64 -14.59
N GLN A 173 19.62 19.01 -13.42
CA GLN A 173 20.69 18.23 -12.80
C GLN A 173 20.51 16.75 -13.11
N THR A 174 21.60 16.02 -13.28
CA THR A 174 21.57 14.57 -13.35
C THR A 174 21.12 14.00 -11.99
N LEU A 175 20.14 13.13 -11.99
CA LEU A 175 19.76 12.36 -10.81
C LEU A 175 20.62 11.12 -10.74
N THR A 176 21.34 10.96 -9.64
CA THR A 176 22.12 9.76 -9.31
C THR A 176 21.59 9.12 -8.04
N ASP A 177 22.08 7.94 -7.70
CA ASP A 177 21.70 7.20 -6.48
C ASP A 177 20.19 7.00 -6.33
N LEU A 178 19.51 6.84 -7.45
CA LEU A 178 18.08 6.61 -7.47
C LEU A 178 17.76 5.29 -6.78
N ARG A 179 16.93 5.38 -5.75
CA ARG A 179 16.43 4.24 -4.99
C ARG A 179 14.95 4.40 -4.76
N VAL A 180 14.22 3.30 -4.92
CA VAL A 180 12.78 3.22 -4.67
C VAL A 180 12.53 2.13 -3.65
N GLN A 181 11.70 2.42 -2.68
CA GLN A 181 11.21 1.45 -1.71
C GLN A 181 9.70 1.30 -1.89
N ASN A 182 9.26 0.07 -1.92
CA ASN A 182 7.87 -0.30 -1.71
C ASN A 182 7.74 -1.01 -0.37
N CYS A 183 6.61 -0.87 0.27
CA CYS A 183 6.32 -1.54 1.53
C CYS A 183 5.12 -2.45 1.36
N VAL A 184 5.17 -3.66 1.90
CA VAL A 184 4.06 -4.60 1.96
C VAL A 184 3.69 -4.82 3.42
N LEU A 185 2.53 -4.29 3.80
CA LEU A 185 2.03 -4.33 5.17
C LEU A 185 1.03 -5.48 5.31
N LEU A 186 1.38 -6.48 6.07
CA LEU A 186 0.66 -7.75 6.16
C LEU A 186 -0.42 -7.78 7.27
N LYS A 187 -0.49 -6.78 8.12
CA LYS A 187 -1.38 -6.79 9.29
C LYS A 187 -2.86 -7.01 8.95
N GLY A 188 -3.32 -6.56 7.79
CA GLY A 188 -4.67 -6.79 7.29
C GLY A 188 -4.90 -8.19 6.70
N ALA A 189 -3.85 -8.97 6.48
CA ALA A 189 -3.94 -10.30 5.90
C ALA A 189 -4.10 -11.35 7.01
N ARG A 190 -5.26 -12.02 7.02
CA ARG A 190 -5.53 -13.10 7.98
C ARG A 190 -4.49 -14.22 7.82
N GLY A 191 -3.91 -14.67 8.93
CA GLY A 191 -2.76 -15.58 8.93
C GLY A 191 -1.40 -14.88 9.02
N PHE A 192 -1.34 -13.59 8.73
CA PHE A 192 -0.13 -12.75 8.82
C PHE A 192 -0.26 -11.59 9.81
N THR A 193 -1.37 -11.52 10.55
CA THR A 193 -1.70 -10.42 11.48
C THR A 193 -0.76 -10.32 12.66
N ARG A 194 -0.14 -11.41 13.08
CA ARG A 194 0.89 -11.39 14.11
C ARG A 194 2.18 -10.82 13.53
N GLN A 195 2.66 -9.72 14.09
CA GLN A 195 3.83 -8.99 13.60
C GLN A 195 5.16 -9.53 14.15
N HIS A 196 5.28 -10.84 14.33
CA HIS A 196 6.52 -11.53 14.67
C HIS A 196 6.77 -12.69 13.69
N ASN A 197 8.01 -13.19 13.68
CA ASN A 197 8.50 -14.06 12.60
C ASN A 197 8.37 -15.56 12.89
N ASP A 198 7.99 -15.93 14.11
CA ASP A 198 7.92 -17.32 14.57
C ASP A 198 6.85 -18.17 13.83
N ASN A 199 5.84 -17.51 13.25
CA ASN A 199 4.76 -18.15 12.51
C ASN A 199 4.81 -17.88 11.00
N LYS A 200 5.94 -17.42 10.47
CA LYS A 200 6.16 -17.11 9.06
C LYS A 200 7.42 -17.76 8.54
N VAL A 201 7.37 -18.15 7.29
CA VAL A 201 8.48 -18.75 6.58
C VAL A 201 8.91 -17.82 5.46
N LEU A 202 10.17 -17.40 5.48
CA LEU A 202 10.74 -16.62 4.38
C LEU A 202 11.20 -17.56 3.26
N LEU A 203 10.63 -17.41 2.09
CA LEU A 203 10.88 -18.30 0.96
C LEU A 203 12.36 -18.39 0.56
N ALA A 204 13.07 -17.27 0.64
CA ALA A 204 14.47 -17.20 0.30
C ALA A 204 15.39 -18.06 1.20
N GLN A 205 14.93 -18.42 2.38
CA GLN A 205 15.68 -19.27 3.32
C GLN A 205 15.48 -20.78 3.05
N TYR A 206 14.46 -21.14 2.33
CA TYR A 206 14.08 -22.53 2.05
C TYR A 206 14.26 -22.81 0.57
N ALA A 207 15.42 -23.27 0.24
CA ALA A 207 16.08 -23.48 -1.05
C ALA A 207 15.29 -24.11 -2.23
N ALA A 208 14.01 -24.36 -2.11
CA ALA A 208 13.20 -24.81 -3.22
C ALA A 208 12.99 -23.71 -4.29
N VAL A 209 13.11 -22.45 -3.91
CA VAL A 209 13.05 -21.32 -4.84
C VAL A 209 14.48 -20.81 -5.07
N ARG A 210 15.10 -21.27 -6.11
CA ARG A 210 16.47 -20.89 -6.52
C ARG A 210 16.65 -19.44 -6.92
N SER A 211 15.82 -18.55 -6.45
CA SER A 211 15.86 -17.15 -6.82
C SER A 211 15.95 -16.30 -5.56
N GLU A 212 17.11 -15.73 -5.29
CA GLU A 212 17.31 -14.62 -4.37
C GLU A 212 16.43 -13.39 -4.69
N LYS A 213 15.65 -13.49 -5.76
CA LYS A 213 14.86 -12.40 -6.37
C LYS A 213 13.40 -12.40 -5.94
N LEU A 214 12.93 -13.40 -5.21
CA LEU A 214 11.52 -13.56 -4.85
C LEU A 214 11.35 -13.69 -3.34
N PRO A 215 11.39 -12.59 -2.58
CA PRO A 215 10.98 -12.66 -1.19
C PRO A 215 9.51 -13.06 -1.12
N GLY A 216 9.22 -14.11 -0.40
CA GLY A 216 7.88 -14.60 -0.18
C GLY A 216 7.68 -15.04 1.25
N LEU A 217 6.46 -14.95 1.73
CA LEU A 217 6.04 -15.37 3.05
C LEU A 217 4.90 -16.36 2.94
N ALA A 218 4.93 -17.40 3.77
CA ALA A 218 3.83 -18.34 3.94
C ALA A 218 3.19 -18.20 5.32
N ASP A 219 1.91 -18.45 5.38
CA ASP A 219 1.19 -18.61 6.65
C ASP A 219 1.13 -20.08 7.08
N ALA A 220 0.54 -20.32 8.26
CA ALA A 220 0.39 -21.65 8.83
C ALA A 220 -0.49 -22.62 7.97
N HIS A 221 -1.20 -22.10 6.98
CA HIS A 221 -2.01 -22.87 6.03
C HIS A 221 -1.33 -23.06 4.68
N ASN A 222 -0.02 -22.81 4.62
CA ASN A 222 0.79 -22.89 3.40
C ASN A 222 0.28 -22.01 2.25
N ARG A 223 -0.27 -20.85 2.59
CA ARG A 223 -0.66 -19.81 1.63
C ARG A 223 0.46 -18.80 1.53
N TRP A 224 0.81 -18.41 0.30
CA TRP A 224 2.00 -17.62 0.01
C TRP A 224 1.67 -16.23 -0.50
N ILE A 225 2.43 -15.26 -0.03
CA ILE A 225 2.50 -13.92 -0.60
C ILE A 225 3.92 -13.74 -1.11
N ILE A 226 4.06 -13.53 -2.40
CA ILE A 226 5.35 -13.40 -3.08
C ILE A 226 5.40 -12.04 -3.76
N THR A 227 6.52 -11.34 -3.60
CA THR A 227 6.83 -10.13 -4.35
C THR A 227 7.98 -10.38 -5.31
N ALA A 228 7.85 -9.94 -6.56
CA ALA A 228 8.85 -10.08 -7.58
C ALA A 228 9.13 -8.73 -8.23
N TRP A 229 10.39 -8.49 -8.62
CA TRP A 229 10.86 -7.27 -9.24
C TRP A 229 11.56 -7.54 -10.54
N ASP A 230 11.32 -6.68 -11.52
CA ASP A 230 12.07 -6.62 -12.75
C ASP A 230 12.48 -5.15 -13.02
N PRO A 231 13.75 -4.79 -13.01
CA PRO A 231 14.93 -5.65 -12.77
C PRO A 231 15.00 -6.18 -11.33
N PRO A 232 15.87 -7.18 -11.08
CA PRO A 232 15.98 -7.82 -9.78
C PRO A 232 16.22 -6.83 -8.66
N HIS A 233 15.47 -7.00 -7.59
CA HIS A 233 15.60 -6.19 -6.39
C HIS A 233 16.96 -6.44 -5.71
N ARG A 234 17.64 -5.37 -5.34
CA ARG A 234 18.74 -5.42 -4.36
C ARG A 234 18.20 -4.92 -3.04
N SER A 235 18.33 -5.70 -1.99
CA SER A 235 17.92 -5.25 -0.67
C SER A 235 18.71 -3.99 -0.25
N TRP A 236 18.12 -3.21 0.63
CA TRP A 236 18.62 -1.92 1.11
C TRP A 236 19.89 -1.99 1.95
N GLY A 237 20.84 -2.82 1.58
CA GLY A 237 22.11 -2.96 2.31
C GLY A 237 21.97 -3.64 3.67
N ASN A 238 20.81 -4.20 3.97
CA ASN A 238 20.64 -5.03 5.14
C ASN A 238 20.53 -6.48 4.68
N GLU A 239 21.64 -7.20 4.77
CA GLU A 239 21.72 -8.62 4.42
C GLU A 239 20.80 -9.50 5.27
N LYS A 240 20.26 -8.96 6.36
CA LYS A 240 19.36 -9.63 7.27
C LYS A 240 17.92 -9.26 6.94
N CYS A 241 17.34 -9.97 6.00
CA CYS A 241 15.92 -9.95 5.66
C CYS A 241 15.22 -8.56 5.73
N PRO A 242 15.14 -7.83 4.63
CA PRO A 242 14.60 -6.48 4.61
C PRO A 242 13.07 -6.41 4.80
N CYS A 243 12.39 -7.53 4.84
CA CYS A 243 10.93 -7.57 4.75
C CYS A 243 10.22 -7.83 6.07
N LEU A 244 10.96 -8.07 7.15
CA LEU A 244 10.37 -8.46 8.42
C LEU A 244 10.81 -7.49 9.51
N HIS A 245 10.34 -6.25 9.43
CA HIS A 245 10.26 -5.44 10.63
C HIS A 245 9.09 -5.98 11.46
N SER A 246 9.40 -6.76 12.46
CA SER A 246 8.54 -6.89 13.62
C SER A 246 8.79 -5.63 14.43
N ASP A 247 7.84 -4.73 14.49
CA ASP A 247 7.82 -3.76 15.56
C ASP A 247 7.67 -4.52 16.87
N PRO A 248 8.38 -4.09 17.94
CA PRO A 248 8.33 -4.71 19.25
C PRO A 248 6.93 -4.66 19.86
#